data_f79b3df9596cdcd4663f12fc63738472
#
_entry.id   f79b3df9596cdcd4663f12fc63738472
#
_cell.length_a   1.000
_cell.length_b   1.000
_cell.length_c   1.000
_cell.angle_alpha   90.00
_cell.angle_beta   90.00
_cell.angle_gamma   90.00
#
_symmetry.space_group_name_H-M   'P 1'
#
loop_
_entity.id
_entity.type
_entity.pdbx_description
1 polymer ?
#
loop_
_entity_poly.entity_id
_entity_poly.type
_entity_poly.pdbx_seq_one_letter_code
_entity_poly.pdbx_strand_id
1 'polypeptide(L)'
;MLERLLTSFQNIFKIPELRTRVLFTLGMLVVYRIGAHIPTPGINGDALSEFLTKQGGALLGFLDIFSGGSLSRLTIFALGIMPYISASIILQLLTVVVPHLSKLAKEGERGRKKIIQYTRFGTIVIALIQGFGIAIGLEQMNQGAFVLNAGWAFRLMTVITLTAGTGFLMWLGEQITERGIGNGISLIIFSGIVARLPAAVAQTFDLYKVGQLSIILLVALAVLMIGVVAAIVFLESGRRKIPVQYAKRVIGRRVFGGQSTHIPLKINTAGVIPPIFASSIIAFPATIAGFFETPWVKAIGSQLAPGSLLYTLLYVGLIVFFCFFYTAVVLNPVDMADNMKKYGGFVPGIRPGQRTSDYIYGVLTKITFAGAIYLAIVCVIPEFLIYKMNVPFYFGGTSLLIVIGVGLDTAQQIESHMLMRNYEGFLGKGMAPLRGRNG
;
A
#
# COMPACT_ATOMS: atom_id res chain seq x y z
N MET A 1 17.39 14.95 -13.81
CA MET A 1 16.41 14.37 -12.88
C MET A 1 16.88 14.45 -11.44
N LEU A 2 18.10 14.01 -11.13
CA LEU A 2 18.68 14.07 -9.77
C LEU A 2 18.79 15.50 -9.22
N GLU A 3 19.21 16.48 -10.02
CA GLU A 3 19.27 17.89 -9.60
C GLU A 3 17.91 18.47 -9.28
N ARG A 4 16.87 18.12 -10.05
CA ARG A 4 15.49 18.53 -9.74
C ARG A 4 14.98 17.91 -8.43
N LEU A 5 15.33 16.66 -8.13
CA LEU A 5 15.01 16.03 -6.87
C LEU A 5 15.74 16.70 -5.70
N LEU A 6 17.03 16.99 -5.84
CA LEU A 6 17.82 17.69 -4.80
C LEU A 6 17.30 19.11 -4.54
N THR A 7 17.00 19.87 -5.59
CA THR A 7 16.39 21.21 -5.45
C THR A 7 14.98 21.14 -4.85
N SER A 8 14.19 20.09 -5.18
CA SER A 8 12.90 19.86 -4.56
C SER A 8 13.03 19.55 -3.07
N PHE A 9 13.98 18.71 -2.68
CA PHE A 9 14.26 18.43 -1.27
C PHE A 9 14.71 19.67 -0.48
N GLN A 10 15.58 20.50 -1.05
CA GLN A 10 15.98 21.76 -0.40
C GLN A 10 14.81 22.73 -0.25
N ASN A 11 13.89 22.76 -1.21
CA ASN A 11 12.72 23.64 -1.18
C ASN A 11 11.64 23.15 -0.20
N ILE A 12 11.57 21.86 0.15
CA ILE A 12 10.66 21.32 1.17
C ILE A 12 10.85 22.05 2.50
N PHE A 13 12.10 22.24 2.91
CA PHE A 13 12.43 22.90 4.19
C PHE A 13 12.21 24.41 4.18
N LYS A 14 12.15 25.05 3.00
CA LYS A 14 11.89 26.49 2.85
C LYS A 14 10.41 26.85 3.00
N ILE A 15 9.49 25.88 2.78
CA ILE A 15 8.04 26.10 2.87
C ILE A 15 7.55 25.67 4.26
N PRO A 16 7.13 26.60 5.16
CA PRO A 16 6.82 26.28 6.56
C PRO A 16 5.73 25.21 6.71
N GLU A 17 4.68 25.30 5.91
CA GLU A 17 3.55 24.37 5.97
C GLU A 17 3.97 22.94 5.54
N LEU A 18 4.71 22.83 4.45
CA LEU A 18 5.23 21.54 3.95
C LEU A 18 6.21 20.94 4.94
N ARG A 19 7.10 21.76 5.52
CA ARG A 19 8.02 21.33 6.56
C ARG A 19 7.29 20.78 7.78
N THR A 20 6.23 21.44 8.24
CA THR A 20 5.43 20.97 9.38
C THR A 20 4.77 19.63 9.09
N ARG A 21 4.20 19.43 7.90
CA ARG A 21 3.58 18.17 7.49
C ARG A 21 4.62 17.04 7.38
N VAL A 22 5.78 17.30 6.79
CA VAL A 22 6.88 16.31 6.69
C VAL A 22 7.40 15.91 8.06
N LEU A 23 7.69 16.91 8.93
CA LEU A 23 8.16 16.64 10.28
C LEU A 23 7.13 15.89 11.12
N PHE A 24 5.85 16.23 10.97
CA PHE A 24 4.77 15.49 11.62
C PHE A 24 4.74 14.01 11.16
N THR A 25 4.82 13.76 9.85
CA THR A 25 4.87 12.41 9.30
C THR A 25 6.06 11.62 9.84
N LEU A 26 7.26 12.22 9.83
CA LEU A 26 8.47 11.60 10.37
C LEU A 26 8.34 11.32 11.88
N GLY A 27 7.79 12.26 12.65
CA GLY A 27 7.54 12.09 14.09
C GLY A 27 6.60 10.91 14.37
N MET A 28 5.51 10.78 13.59
CA MET A 28 4.58 9.66 13.73
C MET A 28 5.23 8.31 13.34
N LEU A 29 6.10 8.28 12.32
CA LEU A 29 6.85 7.08 11.96
C LEU A 29 7.87 6.69 13.06
N VAL A 30 8.46 7.65 13.77
CA VAL A 30 9.31 7.38 14.95
C VAL A 30 8.48 6.75 16.06
N VAL A 31 7.28 7.28 16.35
CA VAL A 31 6.36 6.69 17.35
C VAL A 31 6.02 5.24 16.98
N TYR A 32 5.73 4.98 15.70
CA TYR A 32 5.52 3.62 15.20
C TYR A 32 6.74 2.72 15.49
N ARG A 33 7.95 3.20 15.19
CA ARG A 33 9.17 2.41 15.42
C ARG A 33 9.43 2.11 16.89
N ILE A 34 9.18 3.05 17.80
CA ILE A 34 9.30 2.83 19.24
C ILE A 34 8.33 1.72 19.68
N GLY A 35 7.06 1.81 19.31
CA GLY A 35 6.07 0.79 19.66
C GLY A 35 6.35 -0.59 19.05
N ALA A 36 7.00 -0.66 17.88
CA ALA A 36 7.43 -1.91 17.26
C ALA A 36 8.56 -2.64 18.02
N HIS A 37 9.09 -2.05 19.11
CA HIS A 37 10.10 -2.68 19.99
C HIS A 37 9.57 -2.99 21.38
N ILE A 38 8.33 -2.61 21.71
CA ILE A 38 7.71 -2.88 23.01
C ILE A 38 7.11 -4.30 22.98
N PRO A 39 7.65 -5.27 23.73
CA PRO A 39 7.14 -6.64 23.71
C PRO A 39 5.75 -6.73 24.37
N THR A 40 4.94 -7.68 23.92
CA THR A 40 3.67 -8.01 24.58
C THR A 40 3.95 -8.65 25.94
N PRO A 41 3.26 -8.25 27.02
CA PRO A 41 3.47 -8.83 28.35
C PRO A 41 3.22 -10.35 28.40
N GLY A 42 4.02 -11.06 29.16
CA GLY A 42 3.89 -12.51 29.36
C GLY A 42 4.53 -13.40 28.32
N ILE A 43 5.33 -12.83 27.40
CA ILE A 43 6.01 -13.55 26.31
C ILE A 43 7.52 -13.34 26.40
N ASN A 44 8.25 -14.42 26.14
CA ASN A 44 9.69 -14.38 25.94
C ASN A 44 9.99 -14.08 24.45
N GLY A 45 10.15 -12.80 24.11
CA GLY A 45 10.35 -12.36 22.72
C GLY A 45 11.67 -12.85 22.11
N ASP A 46 12.72 -13.01 22.92
CA ASP A 46 14.03 -13.47 22.42
C ASP A 46 13.99 -14.95 22.04
N ALA A 47 13.39 -15.80 22.89
CA ALA A 47 13.18 -17.22 22.58
C ALA A 47 12.30 -17.41 21.34
N LEU A 48 11.25 -16.59 21.18
CA LEU A 48 10.36 -16.63 20.01
C LEU A 48 11.11 -16.19 18.75
N SER A 49 11.90 -15.13 18.82
CA SER A 49 12.66 -14.63 17.67
C SER A 49 13.70 -15.63 17.18
N GLU A 50 14.36 -16.33 18.09
CA GLU A 50 15.33 -17.39 17.79
C GLU A 50 14.65 -18.60 17.14
N PHE A 51 13.49 -19.01 17.66
CA PHE A 51 12.70 -20.10 17.10
C PHE A 51 12.21 -19.76 15.68
N LEU A 52 11.66 -18.57 15.48
CA LEU A 52 11.17 -18.12 14.17
C LEU A 52 12.30 -17.98 13.15
N THR A 53 13.50 -17.62 13.58
CA THR A 53 14.67 -17.53 12.70
C THR A 53 15.18 -18.93 12.30
N LYS A 54 15.13 -19.92 13.21
CA LYS A 54 15.63 -21.29 12.99
C LYS A 54 14.59 -22.22 12.35
N GLN A 55 13.32 -22.11 12.74
CA GLN A 55 12.25 -23.04 12.38
C GLN A 55 11.00 -22.34 11.84
N GLY A 56 10.93 -20.99 11.88
CA GLY A 56 9.83 -20.22 11.38
C GLY A 56 9.72 -20.40 9.86
N GLY A 57 8.65 -21.05 9.41
CA GLY A 57 8.42 -21.30 7.99
C GLY A 57 8.34 -19.98 7.19
N ALA A 58 8.54 -20.08 5.89
CA ALA A 58 8.51 -18.95 4.93
C ALA A 58 7.28 -18.02 5.10
N LEU A 59 6.16 -18.58 5.55
CA LEU A 59 4.92 -17.84 5.78
C LEU A 59 5.02 -16.81 6.92
N LEU A 60 5.54 -17.23 8.10
CA LEU A 60 5.70 -16.32 9.24
C LEU A 60 6.75 -15.25 8.95
N GLY A 61 7.83 -15.61 8.23
CA GLY A 61 8.80 -14.64 7.75
C GLY A 61 8.21 -13.60 6.81
N PHE A 62 7.31 -14.01 5.91
CA PHE A 62 6.60 -13.11 5.01
C PHE A 62 5.68 -12.13 5.75
N LEU A 63 4.88 -12.63 6.71
CA LEU A 63 4.02 -11.78 7.54
C LEU A 63 4.83 -10.79 8.38
N ASP A 64 5.99 -11.22 8.86
CA ASP A 64 6.86 -10.38 9.66
C ASP A 64 7.49 -9.22 8.87
N ILE A 65 7.64 -9.36 7.55
CA ILE A 65 8.06 -8.24 6.68
C ILE A 65 7.04 -7.10 6.72
N PHE A 66 5.75 -7.40 6.63
CA PHE A 66 4.68 -6.38 6.67
C PHE A 66 4.52 -5.74 8.05
N SER A 67 4.84 -6.48 9.12
CA SER A 67 4.84 -5.94 10.48
C SER A 67 6.14 -5.21 10.85
N GLY A 68 7.14 -5.18 9.95
CA GLY A 68 8.42 -4.52 10.19
C GLY A 68 9.27 -5.16 11.27
N GLY A 69 9.13 -6.49 11.50
CA GLY A 69 9.83 -7.23 12.55
C GLY A 69 9.07 -7.29 13.87
N SER A 70 7.86 -6.78 13.92
CA SER A 70 7.05 -6.76 15.14
C SER A 70 6.46 -8.12 15.49
N LEU A 71 6.20 -8.97 14.47
CA LEU A 71 5.66 -10.31 14.67
C LEU A 71 6.72 -11.26 15.26
N SER A 72 7.94 -11.20 14.77
CA SER A 72 9.04 -12.07 15.25
C SER A 72 9.38 -11.88 16.72
N ARG A 73 9.16 -10.69 17.26
CA ARG A 73 9.37 -10.37 18.69
C ARG A 73 8.09 -10.34 19.49
N LEU A 74 6.97 -10.60 18.87
CA LEU A 74 5.61 -10.42 19.36
C LEU A 74 5.43 -9.12 20.16
N THR A 75 5.67 -8.01 19.49
CA THR A 75 5.47 -6.68 20.08
C THR A 75 3.99 -6.32 20.11
N ILE A 76 3.65 -5.21 20.76
CA ILE A 76 2.27 -4.66 20.78
C ILE A 76 1.71 -4.43 19.36
N PHE A 77 2.57 -4.29 18.35
CA PHE A 77 2.22 -4.12 16.95
C PHE A 77 2.41 -5.40 16.11
N ALA A 78 2.42 -6.58 16.73
CA ALA A 78 2.68 -7.84 16.02
C ALA A 78 1.66 -8.14 14.91
N LEU A 79 0.37 -7.82 15.09
CA LEU A 79 -0.63 -7.91 14.03
C LEU A 79 -0.42 -6.87 12.91
N GLY A 80 0.36 -5.82 13.19
CA GLY A 80 0.58 -4.74 12.25
C GLY A 80 -0.73 -4.07 11.79
N ILE A 81 -0.75 -3.67 10.52
CA ILE A 81 -1.89 -3.03 9.88
C ILE A 81 -2.76 -4.01 9.08
N MET A 82 -2.42 -5.31 9.09
CA MET A 82 -3.11 -6.35 8.31
C MET A 82 -4.62 -6.44 8.62
N PRO A 83 -5.09 -6.39 9.90
CA PRO A 83 -6.53 -6.40 10.20
C PRO A 83 -7.29 -5.24 9.56
N TYR A 84 -6.67 -4.06 9.51
CA TYR A 84 -7.25 -2.89 8.87
C TYR A 84 -7.34 -3.04 7.34
N ILE A 85 -6.30 -3.57 6.71
CA ILE A 85 -6.30 -3.83 5.27
C ILE A 85 -7.41 -4.82 4.95
N SER A 86 -7.51 -5.93 5.68
CA SER A 86 -8.56 -6.95 5.49
C SER A 86 -9.96 -6.36 5.66
N ALA A 87 -10.20 -5.57 6.71
CA ALA A 87 -11.48 -4.89 6.93
C ALA A 87 -11.82 -3.91 5.79
N SER A 88 -10.82 -3.14 5.33
CA SER A 88 -10.99 -2.19 4.24
C SER A 88 -11.35 -2.89 2.92
N ILE A 89 -10.69 -4.01 2.61
CA ILE A 89 -10.99 -4.83 1.43
C ILE A 89 -12.43 -5.35 1.49
N ILE A 90 -12.80 -5.97 2.61
CA ILE A 90 -14.13 -6.53 2.80
C ILE A 90 -15.19 -5.46 2.60
N LEU A 91 -15.02 -4.29 3.21
CA LEU A 91 -15.97 -3.18 3.06
C LEU A 91 -16.00 -2.60 1.65
N GLN A 92 -14.86 -2.48 0.97
CA GLN A 92 -14.83 -2.05 -0.43
C GLN A 92 -15.57 -3.03 -1.35
N LEU A 93 -15.39 -4.34 -1.14
CA LEU A 93 -16.16 -5.35 -1.87
C LEU A 93 -17.66 -5.24 -1.57
N LEU A 94 -18.03 -5.07 -0.29
CA LEU A 94 -19.41 -4.92 0.13
C LEU A 94 -20.07 -3.64 -0.40
N THR A 95 -19.32 -2.55 -0.63
CA THR A 95 -19.89 -1.34 -1.27
C THR A 95 -20.37 -1.57 -2.70
N VAL A 96 -19.83 -2.58 -3.38
CA VAL A 96 -20.27 -2.95 -4.74
C VAL A 96 -21.48 -3.88 -4.70
N VAL A 97 -21.50 -4.83 -3.73
CA VAL A 97 -22.52 -5.87 -3.66
C VAL A 97 -23.78 -5.42 -2.90
N VAL A 98 -23.60 -4.65 -1.81
CA VAL A 98 -24.70 -4.25 -0.93
C VAL A 98 -25.26 -2.89 -1.35
N PRO A 99 -26.54 -2.82 -1.81
CA PRO A 99 -27.13 -1.57 -2.31
C PRO A 99 -27.12 -0.42 -1.30
N HIS A 100 -27.26 -0.71 -0.01
CA HIS A 100 -27.19 0.29 1.06
C HIS A 100 -25.82 0.95 1.15
N LEU A 101 -24.74 0.15 1.13
CA LEU A 101 -23.36 0.67 1.16
C LEU A 101 -22.99 1.37 -0.14
N SER A 102 -23.51 0.90 -1.29
CA SER A 102 -23.33 1.57 -2.58
C SER A 102 -23.96 2.96 -2.60
N LYS A 103 -25.17 3.14 -2.03
CA LYS A 103 -25.81 4.45 -1.86
C LYS A 103 -24.95 5.35 -0.97
N LEU A 104 -24.50 4.81 0.16
CA LEU A 104 -23.67 5.53 1.12
C LEU A 104 -22.35 6.01 0.47
N ALA A 105 -21.71 5.18 -0.36
CA ALA A 105 -20.50 5.55 -1.09
C ALA A 105 -20.72 6.74 -2.05
N LYS A 106 -21.94 6.91 -2.58
CA LYS A 106 -22.32 8.01 -3.48
C LYS A 106 -22.74 9.29 -2.75
N GLU A 107 -22.96 9.26 -1.43
CA GLU A 107 -23.34 10.43 -0.62
C GLU A 107 -22.18 11.43 -0.37
N GLY A 108 -21.02 11.23 -1.00
CA GLY A 108 -19.87 12.12 -0.87
C GLY A 108 -19.17 12.00 0.50
N GLU A 109 -18.74 13.12 1.09
CA GLU A 109 -17.93 13.09 2.32
C GLU A 109 -18.62 12.46 3.53
N ARG A 110 -19.93 12.66 3.69
CA ARG A 110 -20.69 12.07 4.81
C ARG A 110 -20.72 10.56 4.72
N GLY A 111 -20.97 10.02 3.54
CA GLY A 111 -20.99 8.59 3.31
C GLY A 111 -19.61 7.97 3.47
N ARG A 112 -18.58 8.63 2.97
CA ARG A 112 -17.18 8.20 3.14
C ARG A 112 -16.77 8.10 4.62
N LYS A 113 -17.15 9.08 5.45
CA LYS A 113 -16.89 9.05 6.90
C LYS A 113 -17.54 7.84 7.58
N LYS A 114 -18.79 7.50 7.21
CA LYS A 114 -19.48 6.31 7.74
C LYS A 114 -18.80 5.01 7.30
N ILE A 115 -18.37 4.90 6.04
CA ILE A 115 -17.65 3.72 5.55
C ILE A 115 -16.34 3.55 6.32
N ILE A 116 -15.57 4.63 6.55
CA ILE A 116 -14.36 4.60 7.38
C ILE A 116 -14.68 4.13 8.80
N GLN A 117 -15.79 4.59 9.39
CA GLN A 117 -16.22 4.13 10.72
C GLN A 117 -16.52 2.62 10.74
N TYR A 118 -17.21 2.09 9.74
CA TYR A 118 -17.43 0.65 9.61
C TYR A 118 -16.12 -0.12 9.45
N THR A 119 -15.16 0.43 8.69
CA THR A 119 -13.81 -0.15 8.55
C THR A 119 -13.11 -0.24 9.90
N ARG A 120 -13.21 0.80 10.75
CA ARG A 120 -12.63 0.80 12.11
C ARG A 120 -13.23 -0.32 12.97
N PHE A 121 -14.56 -0.47 12.99
CA PHE A 121 -15.21 -1.55 13.72
C PHE A 121 -14.82 -2.93 13.19
N GLY A 122 -14.82 -3.10 11.86
CA GLY A 122 -14.38 -4.34 11.23
C GLY A 122 -12.92 -4.69 11.57
N THR A 123 -12.05 -3.69 11.63
CA THR A 123 -10.64 -3.85 12.04
C THR A 123 -10.52 -4.41 13.44
N ILE A 124 -11.28 -3.86 14.40
CA ILE A 124 -11.27 -4.33 15.80
C ILE A 124 -11.74 -5.77 15.89
N VAL A 125 -12.84 -6.12 15.20
CA VAL A 125 -13.36 -7.50 15.19
C VAL A 125 -12.34 -8.48 14.61
N ILE A 126 -11.73 -8.15 13.48
CA ILE A 126 -10.70 -9.00 12.85
C ILE A 126 -9.47 -9.12 13.76
N ALA A 127 -9.03 -8.01 14.38
CA ALA A 127 -7.89 -8.02 15.29
C ALA A 127 -8.15 -8.88 16.53
N LEU A 128 -9.36 -8.87 17.09
CA LEU A 128 -9.76 -9.76 18.19
C LEU A 128 -9.66 -11.23 17.79
N ILE A 129 -10.20 -11.60 16.62
CA ILE A 129 -10.16 -12.98 16.12
C ILE A 129 -8.72 -13.43 15.86
N GLN A 130 -7.91 -12.60 15.19
CA GLN A 130 -6.51 -12.92 14.91
C GLN A 130 -5.66 -12.97 16.18
N GLY A 131 -5.86 -12.00 17.09
CA GLY A 131 -5.17 -11.97 18.37
C GLY A 131 -5.45 -13.20 19.22
N PHE A 132 -6.71 -13.68 19.22
CA PHE A 132 -7.09 -14.91 19.92
C PHE A 132 -6.44 -16.15 19.28
N GLY A 133 -6.43 -16.23 17.95
CA GLY A 133 -5.73 -17.30 17.22
C GLY A 133 -4.23 -17.33 17.53
N ILE A 134 -3.57 -16.18 17.55
CA ILE A 134 -2.14 -16.08 17.91
C ILE A 134 -1.91 -16.51 19.36
N ALA A 135 -2.75 -16.07 20.31
CA ALA A 135 -2.60 -16.42 21.72
C ALA A 135 -2.68 -17.95 21.94
N ILE A 136 -3.66 -18.62 21.32
CA ILE A 136 -3.78 -20.09 21.39
C ILE A 136 -2.61 -20.76 20.69
N GLY A 137 -2.23 -20.28 19.50
CA GLY A 137 -1.11 -20.85 18.76
C GLY A 137 0.21 -20.81 19.53
N LEU A 138 0.50 -19.70 20.22
CA LEU A 138 1.71 -19.56 21.04
C LEU A 138 1.72 -20.50 22.24
N GLU A 139 0.57 -20.76 22.86
CA GLU A 139 0.48 -21.74 23.94
C GLU A 139 0.71 -23.17 23.47
N GLN A 140 0.34 -23.50 22.23
CA GLN A 140 0.54 -24.84 21.65
C GLN A 140 1.92 -25.02 21.02
N MET A 141 2.56 -23.95 20.56
CA MET A 141 3.88 -24.02 19.95
C MET A 141 4.95 -24.37 21.00
N ASN A 142 5.79 -25.33 20.66
CA ASN A 142 6.95 -25.74 21.45
C ASN A 142 6.62 -26.02 22.96
N GLN A 143 5.48 -26.65 23.19
CA GLN A 143 4.99 -27.02 24.54
C GLN A 143 4.87 -25.80 25.50
N GLY A 144 4.58 -24.63 24.98
CA GLY A 144 4.41 -23.41 25.77
C GLY A 144 5.69 -22.71 26.19
N ALA A 145 6.86 -23.06 25.64
CA ALA A 145 8.16 -22.49 26.02
C ALA A 145 8.27 -20.97 25.81
N PHE A 146 7.38 -20.38 25.01
CA PHE A 146 7.38 -18.94 24.73
C PHE A 146 6.50 -18.14 25.69
N VAL A 147 5.63 -18.80 26.45
CA VAL A 147 4.64 -18.18 27.33
C VAL A 147 5.03 -18.40 28.79
N LEU A 148 5.23 -17.33 29.55
CA LEU A 148 5.63 -17.41 30.94
C LEU A 148 4.56 -18.09 31.82
N ASN A 149 3.29 -17.76 31.62
CA ASN A 149 2.17 -18.32 32.36
C ASN A 149 1.01 -18.58 31.38
N ALA A 150 0.85 -19.81 30.90
CA ALA A 150 -0.23 -20.23 30.04
C ALA A 150 -1.59 -20.17 30.77
N GLY A 151 -2.65 -19.76 30.07
CA GLY A 151 -4.01 -19.75 30.61
C GLY A 151 -4.87 -18.58 30.13
N TRP A 152 -6.10 -18.52 30.61
CA TRP A 152 -7.05 -17.50 30.19
C TRP A 152 -6.58 -16.05 30.42
N ALA A 153 -5.82 -15.81 31.50
CA ALA A 153 -5.25 -14.49 31.78
C ALA A 153 -4.28 -14.04 30.67
N PHE A 154 -3.39 -14.94 30.23
CA PHE A 154 -2.48 -14.69 29.12
C PHE A 154 -3.23 -14.42 27.80
N ARG A 155 -4.24 -15.28 27.47
CA ARG A 155 -5.02 -15.12 26.24
C ARG A 155 -5.71 -13.78 26.20
N LEU A 156 -6.42 -13.39 27.26
CA LEU A 156 -7.13 -12.11 27.34
C LEU A 156 -6.15 -10.93 27.27
N MET A 157 -5.04 -10.98 28.00
CA MET A 157 -4.04 -9.94 27.97
C MET A 157 -3.43 -9.77 26.57
N THR A 158 -3.06 -10.85 25.91
CA THR A 158 -2.49 -10.84 24.56
C THR A 158 -3.52 -10.28 23.55
N VAL A 159 -4.76 -10.75 23.58
CA VAL A 159 -5.83 -10.28 22.67
C VAL A 159 -6.07 -8.79 22.85
N ILE A 160 -6.20 -8.30 24.09
CA ILE A 160 -6.43 -6.88 24.37
C ILE A 160 -5.23 -6.04 23.89
N THR A 161 -4.01 -6.48 24.21
CA THR A 161 -2.78 -5.77 23.85
C THR A 161 -2.62 -5.65 22.33
N LEU A 162 -2.78 -6.75 21.60
CA LEU A 162 -2.65 -6.78 20.14
C LEU A 162 -3.76 -5.98 19.45
N THR A 163 -4.99 -6.06 19.96
CA THR A 163 -6.12 -5.29 19.42
C THR A 163 -5.95 -3.81 19.67
N ALA A 164 -5.52 -3.42 20.88
CA ALA A 164 -5.21 -2.03 21.21
C ALA A 164 -4.06 -1.49 20.34
N GLY A 165 -3.02 -2.29 20.14
CA GLY A 165 -1.89 -1.96 19.26
C GLY A 165 -2.33 -1.73 17.81
N THR A 166 -3.18 -2.60 17.26
CA THR A 166 -3.75 -2.44 15.91
C THR A 166 -4.63 -1.18 15.82
N GLY A 167 -5.48 -0.94 16.84
CA GLY A 167 -6.30 0.27 16.92
C GLY A 167 -5.46 1.55 16.96
N PHE A 168 -4.36 1.53 17.69
CA PHE A 168 -3.41 2.64 17.73
C PHE A 168 -2.70 2.86 16.37
N LEU A 169 -2.27 1.78 15.69
CA LEU A 169 -1.67 1.89 14.36
C LEU A 169 -2.66 2.44 13.32
N MET A 170 -3.91 2.02 13.38
CA MET A 170 -4.97 2.56 12.53
C MET A 170 -5.13 4.06 12.76
N TRP A 171 -5.27 4.49 14.02
CA TRP A 171 -5.35 5.91 14.37
C TRP A 171 -4.12 6.69 13.91
N LEU A 172 -2.93 6.15 14.10
CA LEU A 172 -1.67 6.78 13.67
C LEU A 172 -1.62 6.94 12.15
N GLY A 173 -2.04 5.93 11.38
CA GLY A 173 -2.14 6.01 9.92
C GLY A 173 -3.14 7.09 9.46
N GLU A 174 -4.28 7.21 10.14
CA GLU A 174 -5.26 8.26 9.86
C GLU A 174 -4.71 9.66 10.17
N GLN A 175 -4.02 9.84 11.30
CA GLN A 175 -3.38 11.12 11.63
C GLN A 175 -2.32 11.54 10.61
N ILE A 176 -1.51 10.59 10.12
CA ILE A 176 -0.54 10.87 9.04
C ILE A 176 -1.29 11.30 7.77
N THR A 177 -2.38 10.63 7.41
CA THR A 177 -3.15 10.96 6.20
C THR A 177 -3.84 12.32 6.29
N GLU A 178 -4.35 12.71 7.48
CA GLU A 178 -5.07 13.97 7.67
C GLU A 178 -4.12 15.18 7.83
N ARG A 179 -3.06 15.02 8.60
CA ARG A 179 -2.18 16.13 9.02
C ARG A 179 -0.78 16.07 8.42
N GLY A 180 -0.38 14.94 7.89
CA GLY A 180 0.93 14.69 7.29
C GLY A 180 0.93 14.82 5.78
N ILE A 181 1.81 14.05 5.16
CA ILE A 181 1.96 13.87 3.71
C ILE A 181 1.90 12.39 3.39
N GLY A 182 1.23 12.06 2.29
CA GLY A 182 1.09 10.70 1.83
C GLY A 182 -0.10 9.95 2.43
N ASN A 183 -0.26 8.70 2.03
CA ASN A 183 -1.21 7.79 2.67
C ASN A 183 -0.54 7.19 3.90
N GLY A 184 -1.03 7.53 5.11
CA GLY A 184 -0.41 7.12 6.36
C GLY A 184 -0.28 5.62 6.54
N ILE A 185 -1.28 4.85 6.10
CA ILE A 185 -1.28 3.39 6.17
C ILE A 185 -0.17 2.80 5.28
N SER A 186 -0.08 3.29 4.05
CA SER A 186 0.97 2.88 3.12
C SER A 186 2.37 3.27 3.62
N LEU A 187 2.50 4.43 4.28
CA LEU A 187 3.76 4.88 4.87
C LEU A 187 4.19 4.07 6.09
N ILE A 188 3.25 3.56 6.90
CA ILE A 188 3.56 2.64 7.99
C ILE A 188 4.12 1.33 7.44
N ILE A 189 3.49 0.75 6.40
CA ILE A 189 3.99 -0.46 5.73
C ILE A 189 5.36 -0.20 5.13
N PHE A 190 5.52 0.91 4.40
CA PHE A 190 6.79 1.36 3.84
C PHE A 190 7.89 1.43 4.90
N SER A 191 7.62 2.08 6.03
CA SER A 191 8.57 2.20 7.14
C SER A 191 8.96 0.85 7.72
N GLY A 192 8.00 -0.10 7.84
CA GLY A 192 8.26 -1.47 8.27
C GLY A 192 9.21 -2.20 7.34
N ILE A 193 9.00 -2.10 6.03
CA ILE A 193 9.84 -2.75 5.02
C ILE A 193 11.23 -2.12 4.96
N VAL A 194 11.31 -0.79 4.88
CA VAL A 194 12.60 -0.06 4.77
C VAL A 194 13.48 -0.27 5.99
N ALA A 195 12.90 -0.39 7.18
CA ALA A 195 13.65 -0.63 8.39
C ALA A 195 14.40 -1.98 8.43
N ARG A 196 14.00 -2.95 7.63
CA ARG A 196 14.68 -4.25 7.48
C ARG A 196 15.75 -4.27 6.38
N LEU A 197 15.75 -3.26 5.50
CA LEU A 197 16.72 -3.16 4.41
C LEU A 197 18.18 -3.27 4.86
N PRO A 198 18.64 -2.52 5.88
CA PRO A 198 20.04 -2.59 6.31
C PRO A 198 20.42 -3.98 6.81
N ALA A 199 19.54 -4.64 7.57
CA ALA A 199 19.78 -5.99 8.10
C ALA A 199 19.84 -7.03 6.96
N ALA A 200 18.97 -6.94 5.96
CA ALA A 200 18.98 -7.83 4.81
C ALA A 200 20.26 -7.69 3.97
N VAL A 201 20.72 -6.46 3.78
CA VAL A 201 21.99 -6.19 3.09
C VAL A 201 23.16 -6.78 3.88
N ALA A 202 23.21 -6.57 5.21
CA ALA A 202 24.25 -7.11 6.06
C ALA A 202 24.28 -8.65 6.01
N GLN A 203 23.13 -9.32 6.13
CA GLN A 203 23.04 -10.78 6.03
C GLN A 203 23.52 -11.30 4.66
N THR A 204 23.24 -10.61 3.58
CA THR A 204 23.73 -10.99 2.24
C THR A 204 25.24 -10.91 2.15
N PHE A 205 25.86 -9.88 2.76
CA PHE A 205 27.32 -9.76 2.86
C PHE A 205 27.94 -10.85 3.75
N ASP A 206 27.27 -11.24 4.84
CA ASP A 206 27.77 -12.30 5.72
C ASP A 206 27.74 -13.66 5.02
N LEU A 207 26.72 -13.97 4.21
CA LEU A 207 26.67 -15.18 3.38
C LEU A 207 27.77 -15.21 2.33
N TYR A 208 28.13 -14.04 1.76
CA TYR A 208 29.28 -13.93 0.89
C TYR A 208 30.60 -14.25 1.64
N LYS A 209 30.78 -13.72 2.86
CA LYS A 209 31.99 -14.00 3.68
C LYS A 209 32.11 -15.47 4.08
N VAL A 210 31.00 -16.14 4.33
CA VAL A 210 30.97 -17.59 4.66
C VAL A 210 31.14 -18.48 3.41
N GLY A 211 31.19 -17.87 2.19
CA GLY A 211 31.41 -18.61 0.94
C GLY A 211 30.17 -19.30 0.38
N GLN A 212 28.98 -19.05 0.94
CA GLN A 212 27.72 -19.58 0.42
C GLN A 212 27.24 -18.87 -0.84
N LEU A 213 27.66 -17.61 -1.05
CA LEU A 213 27.37 -16.81 -2.23
C LEU A 213 28.63 -16.48 -3.00
N SER A 214 28.63 -16.70 -4.31
CA SER A 214 29.73 -16.22 -5.16
C SER A 214 29.58 -14.72 -5.45
N ILE A 215 30.70 -14.03 -5.69
CA ILE A 215 30.72 -12.60 -6.02
C ILE A 215 29.91 -12.32 -7.31
N ILE A 216 29.94 -13.26 -8.26
CA ILE A 216 29.18 -13.15 -9.54
C ILE A 216 27.68 -13.14 -9.24
N LEU A 217 27.22 -13.96 -8.32
CA LEU A 217 25.81 -14.03 -7.91
C LEU A 217 25.39 -12.74 -7.20
N LEU A 218 26.25 -12.20 -6.33
CA LEU A 218 25.99 -10.95 -5.62
C LEU A 218 25.84 -9.77 -6.59
N VAL A 219 26.74 -9.67 -7.59
CA VAL A 219 26.65 -8.65 -8.65
C VAL A 219 25.41 -8.85 -9.50
N ALA A 220 25.08 -10.10 -9.88
CA ALA A 220 23.88 -10.40 -10.65
C ALA A 220 22.60 -10.00 -9.89
N LEU A 221 22.52 -10.26 -8.58
CA LEU A 221 21.42 -9.82 -7.72
C LEU A 221 21.30 -8.29 -7.67
N ALA A 222 22.42 -7.57 -7.52
CA ALA A 222 22.41 -6.11 -7.49
C ALA A 222 21.92 -5.53 -8.82
N VAL A 223 22.40 -6.05 -9.96
CA VAL A 223 21.96 -5.63 -11.30
C VAL A 223 20.46 -5.93 -11.49
N LEU A 224 19.99 -7.10 -11.07
CA LEU A 224 18.59 -7.49 -11.14
C LEU A 224 17.72 -6.55 -10.30
N MET A 225 18.12 -6.25 -9.08
CA MET A 225 17.40 -5.33 -8.19
C MET A 225 17.27 -3.93 -8.81
N ILE A 226 18.37 -3.39 -9.34
CA ILE A 226 18.35 -2.09 -10.04
C ILE A 226 17.43 -2.17 -11.25
N GLY A 227 17.47 -3.26 -12.01
CA GLY A 227 16.60 -3.47 -13.17
C GLY A 227 15.12 -3.52 -12.80
N VAL A 228 14.76 -4.23 -11.72
CA VAL A 228 13.38 -4.29 -11.20
C VAL A 228 12.92 -2.91 -10.72
N VAL A 229 13.75 -2.19 -9.96
CA VAL A 229 13.45 -0.82 -9.51
C VAL A 229 13.21 0.10 -10.71
N ALA A 230 14.08 0.06 -11.71
CA ALA A 230 13.96 0.89 -12.92
C ALA A 230 12.67 0.55 -13.71
N ALA A 231 12.34 -0.73 -13.84
CA ALA A 231 11.11 -1.19 -14.50
C ALA A 231 9.85 -0.70 -13.76
N ILE A 232 9.83 -0.80 -12.41
CA ILE A 232 8.72 -0.30 -11.59
C ILE A 232 8.55 1.21 -11.78
N VAL A 233 9.62 1.99 -11.63
CA VAL A 233 9.58 3.45 -11.78
C VAL A 233 9.10 3.85 -13.17
N PHE A 234 9.58 3.18 -14.22
CA PHE A 234 9.17 3.46 -15.59
C PHE A 234 7.69 3.21 -15.83
N LEU A 235 7.16 2.08 -15.37
CA LEU A 235 5.78 1.69 -15.59
C LEU A 235 4.79 2.45 -14.69
N GLU A 236 5.15 2.72 -13.42
CA GLU A 236 4.33 3.53 -12.51
C GLU A 236 4.25 5.01 -12.94
N SER A 237 5.29 5.52 -13.58
CA SER A 237 5.29 6.88 -14.14
C SER A 237 4.56 6.97 -15.48
N GLY A 238 4.27 5.84 -16.11
CA GLY A 238 3.63 5.75 -17.41
C GLY A 238 2.18 6.24 -17.40
N ARG A 239 1.82 7.12 -18.36
CA ARG A 239 0.46 7.66 -18.49
C ARG A 239 -0.01 7.61 -19.92
N ARG A 240 -1.21 7.07 -20.16
CA ARG A 240 -1.92 7.18 -21.44
C ARG A 240 -2.70 8.48 -21.45
N LYS A 241 -2.40 9.39 -22.38
CA LYS A 241 -3.11 10.66 -22.56
C LYS A 241 -4.24 10.48 -23.56
N ILE A 242 -5.49 10.71 -23.14
CA ILE A 242 -6.67 10.77 -24.03
C ILE A 242 -6.89 12.23 -24.38
N PRO A 243 -6.87 12.62 -25.68
CA PRO A 243 -7.11 14.01 -26.07
C PRO A 243 -8.59 14.37 -25.86
N VAL A 244 -8.83 15.52 -25.24
CA VAL A 244 -10.16 16.09 -25.02
C VAL A 244 -10.17 17.50 -25.56
N GLN A 245 -11.19 17.84 -26.36
CA GLN A 245 -11.42 19.16 -26.86
C GLN A 245 -12.65 19.77 -26.19
N TYR A 246 -12.56 21.04 -25.82
CA TYR A 246 -13.69 21.80 -25.32
C TYR A 246 -14.21 22.73 -26.42
N ALA A 247 -15.54 22.83 -26.54
CA ALA A 247 -16.16 23.70 -27.50
C ALA A 247 -15.78 25.16 -27.23
N LYS A 248 -15.46 25.91 -28.30
CA LYS A 248 -15.24 27.36 -28.21
C LYS A 248 -16.56 28.04 -27.87
N ARG A 249 -16.59 28.87 -26.83
CA ARG A 249 -17.72 29.76 -26.52
C ARG A 249 -17.32 31.18 -26.85
N VAL A 250 -18.11 31.85 -27.67
CA VAL A 250 -17.95 33.27 -27.97
C VAL A 250 -18.93 34.04 -27.09
N ILE A 251 -18.40 34.86 -26.19
CA ILE A 251 -19.21 35.76 -25.34
C ILE A 251 -18.81 37.18 -25.71
N GLY A 252 -19.69 37.84 -26.54
CA GLY A 252 -19.38 39.13 -27.11
C GLY A 252 -18.21 39.05 -28.09
N ARG A 253 -17.19 39.92 -27.92
CA ARG A 253 -15.97 39.95 -28.75
C ARG A 253 -14.85 39.01 -28.24
N ARG A 254 -15.04 38.29 -27.12
CA ARG A 254 -14.02 37.39 -26.54
C ARG A 254 -14.37 35.95 -26.81
N VAL A 255 -13.37 35.20 -27.29
CA VAL A 255 -13.47 33.77 -27.52
C VAL A 255 -12.90 33.08 -26.28
N PHE A 256 -13.76 32.34 -25.57
CA PHE A 256 -13.38 31.50 -24.43
C PHE A 256 -13.42 30.03 -24.83
N GLY A 257 -12.42 29.25 -24.43
CA GLY A 257 -12.32 27.81 -24.72
C GLY A 257 -11.53 27.51 -26.00
N GLY A 258 -11.64 26.28 -26.47
CA GLY A 258 -10.86 25.79 -27.62
C GLY A 258 -9.48 25.29 -27.27
N GLN A 259 -9.15 25.21 -25.97
CA GLN A 259 -7.94 24.52 -25.53
C GLN A 259 -8.13 23.00 -25.60
N SER A 260 -7.20 22.32 -26.25
CA SER A 260 -7.12 20.86 -26.18
C SER A 260 -6.43 20.47 -24.89
N THR A 261 -7.10 19.72 -24.05
CA THR A 261 -6.51 19.12 -22.87
C THR A 261 -6.42 17.61 -23.03
N HIS A 262 -5.79 16.94 -22.08
CA HIS A 262 -5.65 15.49 -22.10
C HIS A 262 -6.08 14.94 -20.76
N ILE A 263 -6.82 13.82 -20.75
CA ILE A 263 -7.07 13.04 -19.56
C ILE A 263 -5.88 12.08 -19.39
N PRO A 264 -5.05 12.23 -18.33
CA PRO A 264 -3.95 11.32 -18.08
C PRO A 264 -4.48 10.09 -17.35
N LEU A 265 -4.50 8.93 -18.01
CA LEU A 265 -4.76 7.63 -17.36
C LEU A 265 -3.43 6.99 -17.00
N LYS A 266 -3.19 6.68 -15.73
CA LYS A 266 -2.01 5.91 -15.30
C LYS A 266 -2.08 4.51 -15.91
N ILE A 267 -0.95 3.91 -16.31
CA ILE A 267 -0.88 2.51 -16.79
C ILE A 267 -1.28 1.58 -15.65
N ASN A 268 -0.75 1.82 -14.46
CA ASN A 268 -1.20 1.16 -13.25
C ASN A 268 -2.13 2.10 -12.47
N THR A 269 -3.42 2.07 -12.78
CA THR A 269 -4.43 2.90 -12.10
C THR A 269 -4.69 2.42 -10.67
N ALA A 270 -4.54 1.11 -10.44
CA ALA A 270 -4.76 0.48 -9.14
C ALA A 270 -3.57 0.67 -8.18
N GLY A 271 -2.40 1.10 -8.68
CA GLY A 271 -1.20 1.30 -7.88
C GLY A 271 -0.71 0.03 -7.21
N VAL A 272 -0.24 0.14 -5.98
CA VAL A 272 0.29 -0.96 -5.17
C VAL A 272 -0.79 -1.74 -4.40
N ILE A 273 -2.06 -1.32 -4.48
CA ILE A 273 -3.17 -1.88 -3.69
C ILE A 273 -3.47 -3.33 -4.05
N PRO A 274 -3.55 -3.76 -5.34
CA PRO A 274 -3.90 -5.13 -5.69
C PRO A 274 -2.95 -6.20 -5.12
N PRO A 275 -1.62 -6.07 -5.21
CA PRO A 275 -0.71 -7.01 -4.56
C PRO A 275 -0.84 -7.06 -3.04
N ILE A 276 -1.08 -5.91 -2.38
CA ILE A 276 -1.30 -5.86 -0.93
C ILE A 276 -2.59 -6.62 -0.56
N PHE A 277 -3.65 -6.43 -1.34
CA PHE A 277 -4.92 -7.12 -1.12
C PHE A 277 -4.79 -8.62 -1.35
N ALA A 278 -4.16 -9.02 -2.45
CA ALA A 278 -3.93 -10.43 -2.77
C ALA A 278 -3.14 -11.14 -1.66
N SER A 279 -2.04 -10.51 -1.21
CA SER A 279 -1.22 -11.05 -0.12
C SER A 279 -1.98 -11.12 1.22
N SER A 280 -2.78 -10.11 1.55
CA SER A 280 -3.56 -10.06 2.79
C SER A 280 -4.63 -11.14 2.84
N ILE A 281 -5.32 -11.41 1.72
CA ILE A 281 -6.36 -12.44 1.64
C ILE A 281 -5.75 -13.83 1.77
N ILE A 282 -4.59 -14.09 1.14
CA ILE A 282 -3.92 -15.38 1.27
C ILE A 282 -3.30 -15.55 2.67
N ALA A 283 -2.76 -14.49 3.23
CA ALA A 283 -2.13 -14.50 4.54
C ALA A 283 -3.12 -14.80 5.67
N PHE A 284 -4.36 -14.36 5.57
CA PHE A 284 -5.36 -14.53 6.63
C PHE A 284 -5.64 -16.03 6.94
N PRO A 285 -6.07 -16.88 5.98
CA PRO A 285 -6.25 -18.30 6.22
C PRO A 285 -4.95 -19.02 6.57
N ALA A 286 -3.86 -18.62 5.94
CA ALA A 286 -2.56 -19.22 6.14
C ALA A 286 -2.04 -18.96 7.57
N THR A 287 -2.27 -17.77 8.13
CA THR A 287 -1.94 -17.44 9.54
C THR A 287 -2.74 -18.31 10.48
N ILE A 288 -4.05 -18.46 10.25
CA ILE A 288 -4.90 -19.32 11.08
C ILE A 288 -4.43 -20.77 10.98
N ALA A 289 -4.17 -21.26 9.77
CA ALA A 289 -3.68 -22.63 9.55
C ALA A 289 -2.34 -22.91 10.27
N GLY A 290 -1.46 -21.92 10.39
CA GLY A 290 -0.18 -22.04 11.07
C GLY A 290 -0.28 -22.31 12.58
N PHE A 291 -1.42 -22.02 13.19
CA PHE A 291 -1.66 -22.24 14.62
C PHE A 291 -2.33 -23.57 14.96
N PHE A 292 -2.80 -24.33 13.97
CA PHE A 292 -3.43 -25.63 14.19
C PHE A 292 -2.49 -26.77 13.83
N GLU A 293 -2.37 -27.75 14.71
CA GLU A 293 -1.49 -28.90 14.50
C GLU A 293 -2.14 -30.06 13.72
N THR A 294 -3.40 -29.90 13.30
CA THR A 294 -4.13 -30.94 12.56
C THR A 294 -3.49 -31.21 11.19
N PRO A 295 -3.26 -32.48 10.79
CA PRO A 295 -2.51 -32.81 9.57
C PRO A 295 -3.07 -32.19 8.29
N TRP A 296 -4.40 -32.15 8.14
CA TRP A 296 -5.04 -31.58 6.97
C TRP A 296 -4.92 -30.04 6.91
N VAL A 297 -4.91 -29.34 8.06
CA VAL A 297 -4.69 -27.89 8.12
C VAL A 297 -3.25 -27.54 7.80
N LYS A 298 -2.29 -28.32 8.31
CA LYS A 298 -0.86 -28.19 7.93
C LYS A 298 -0.64 -28.40 6.42
N ALA A 299 -1.32 -29.39 5.82
CA ALA A 299 -1.24 -29.64 4.38
C ALA A 299 -1.78 -28.45 3.56
N ILE A 300 -2.89 -27.83 3.96
CA ILE A 300 -3.41 -26.62 3.33
C ILE A 300 -2.44 -25.44 3.55
N GLY A 301 -1.96 -25.25 4.78
CA GLY A 301 -1.01 -24.20 5.12
C GLY A 301 0.29 -24.26 4.31
N SER A 302 0.83 -25.47 4.09
CA SER A 302 2.04 -25.66 3.29
C SER A 302 1.82 -25.35 1.81
N GLN A 303 0.63 -25.61 1.28
CA GLN A 303 0.27 -25.27 -0.11
C GLN A 303 0.00 -23.75 -0.30
N LEU A 304 -0.41 -23.07 0.77
CA LEU A 304 -0.58 -21.62 0.79
C LEU A 304 0.69 -20.88 1.21
N ALA A 305 1.79 -21.58 1.44
CA ALA A 305 3.07 -20.97 1.73
C ALA A 305 3.70 -20.34 0.47
N PRO A 306 4.38 -19.20 0.59
CA PRO A 306 5.13 -18.59 -0.52
C PRO A 306 6.10 -19.61 -1.12
N GLY A 307 6.12 -19.68 -2.47
CA GLY A 307 6.94 -20.65 -3.24
C GLY A 307 6.23 -21.92 -3.68
N SER A 308 5.02 -22.21 -3.19
CA SER A 308 4.20 -23.28 -3.74
C SER A 308 3.53 -22.84 -5.06
N LEU A 309 3.28 -23.80 -5.95
CA LEU A 309 2.61 -23.53 -7.23
C LEU A 309 1.19 -22.99 -7.00
N LEU A 310 0.46 -23.56 -6.03
CA LEU A 310 -0.91 -23.13 -5.69
C LEU A 310 -0.94 -21.70 -5.17
N TYR A 311 0.00 -21.34 -4.27
CA TYR A 311 0.15 -19.97 -3.80
C TYR A 311 0.38 -19.01 -4.97
N THR A 312 1.35 -19.31 -5.84
CA THR A 312 1.70 -18.45 -6.97
C THR A 312 0.52 -18.26 -7.93
N LEU A 313 -0.22 -19.33 -8.27
CA LEU A 313 -1.40 -19.23 -9.13
C LEU A 313 -2.53 -18.42 -8.49
N LEU A 314 -2.82 -18.68 -7.22
CA LEU A 314 -3.80 -17.90 -6.45
C LEU A 314 -3.41 -16.42 -6.35
N TYR A 315 -2.13 -16.16 -6.07
CA TYR A 315 -1.61 -14.82 -5.92
C TYR A 315 -1.73 -14.02 -7.22
N VAL A 316 -1.30 -14.59 -8.35
CA VAL A 316 -1.45 -13.97 -9.68
C VAL A 316 -2.92 -13.76 -10.03
N GLY A 317 -3.77 -14.76 -9.81
CA GLY A 317 -5.21 -14.66 -10.06
C GLY A 317 -5.87 -13.53 -9.25
N LEU A 318 -5.53 -13.43 -7.96
CA LEU A 318 -6.03 -12.36 -7.10
C LEU A 318 -5.48 -10.98 -7.50
N ILE A 319 -4.20 -10.86 -7.88
CA ILE A 319 -3.66 -9.60 -8.40
C ILE A 319 -4.46 -9.14 -9.62
N VAL A 320 -4.67 -10.01 -10.58
CA VAL A 320 -5.45 -9.70 -11.79
C VAL A 320 -6.88 -9.28 -11.41
N PHE A 321 -7.54 -10.08 -10.58
CA PHE A 321 -8.90 -9.77 -10.10
C PHE A 321 -8.97 -8.40 -9.44
N PHE A 322 -8.08 -8.10 -8.50
CA PHE A 322 -8.09 -6.82 -7.80
C PHE A 322 -7.67 -5.63 -8.67
N CYS A 323 -6.83 -5.83 -9.67
CA CYS A 323 -6.53 -4.78 -10.65
C CYS A 323 -7.78 -4.34 -11.39
N PHE A 324 -8.56 -5.28 -11.92
CA PHE A 324 -9.81 -4.98 -12.60
C PHE A 324 -10.86 -4.42 -11.66
N PHE A 325 -11.03 -5.04 -10.50
CA PHE A 325 -11.99 -4.61 -9.49
C PHE A 325 -11.72 -3.17 -9.03
N TYR A 326 -10.49 -2.87 -8.64
CA TYR A 326 -10.12 -1.55 -8.14
C TYR A 326 -10.23 -0.48 -9.22
N THR A 327 -9.80 -0.78 -10.44
CA THR A 327 -9.94 0.14 -11.58
C THR A 327 -11.41 0.45 -11.86
N ALA A 328 -12.30 -0.54 -11.81
CA ALA A 328 -13.73 -0.36 -12.01
C ALA A 328 -14.39 0.48 -10.90
N VAL A 329 -13.93 0.35 -9.66
CA VAL A 329 -14.46 1.12 -8.52
C VAL A 329 -13.96 2.57 -8.53
N VAL A 330 -12.68 2.78 -8.83
CA VAL A 330 -12.06 4.12 -8.77
C VAL A 330 -12.36 4.95 -10.01
N LEU A 331 -12.36 4.33 -11.18
CA LEU A 331 -12.60 5.00 -12.47
C LEU A 331 -13.87 4.47 -13.09
N ASN A 332 -15.00 5.19 -12.84
CA ASN A 332 -16.25 4.89 -13.51
C ASN A 332 -16.28 5.58 -14.88
N PRO A 333 -16.23 4.84 -16.01
CA PRO A 333 -16.23 5.44 -17.35
C PRO A 333 -17.50 6.23 -17.66
N VAL A 334 -18.64 5.84 -17.09
CA VAL A 334 -19.93 6.50 -17.28
C VAL A 334 -19.90 7.90 -16.65
N ASP A 335 -19.49 7.97 -15.37
CA ASP A 335 -19.38 9.24 -14.66
C ASP A 335 -18.35 10.18 -15.31
N MET A 336 -17.24 9.62 -15.84
CA MET A 336 -16.25 10.41 -16.59
C MET A 336 -16.85 10.99 -17.88
N ALA A 337 -17.57 10.18 -18.67
CA ALA A 337 -18.18 10.61 -19.91
C ALA A 337 -19.30 11.65 -19.67
N ASP A 338 -20.11 11.47 -18.62
CA ASP A 338 -21.17 12.41 -18.25
C ASP A 338 -20.60 13.75 -17.76
N ASN A 339 -19.55 13.71 -16.96
CA ASN A 339 -18.85 14.93 -16.52
C ASN A 339 -18.25 15.68 -17.73
N MET A 340 -17.60 14.97 -18.66
CA MET A 340 -17.10 15.57 -19.90
C MET A 340 -18.24 16.25 -20.68
N LYS A 341 -19.37 15.56 -20.85
CA LYS A 341 -20.55 16.09 -21.55
C LYS A 341 -21.09 17.35 -20.85
N LYS A 342 -21.21 17.35 -19.51
CA LYS A 342 -21.69 18.51 -18.73
C LYS A 342 -20.79 19.73 -18.90
N TYR A 343 -19.48 19.55 -18.99
CA TYR A 343 -18.52 20.65 -19.19
C TYR A 343 -18.25 20.98 -20.65
N GLY A 344 -18.99 20.38 -21.62
CA GLY A 344 -18.82 20.62 -23.03
C GLY A 344 -17.54 20.09 -23.67
N GLY A 345 -16.90 19.10 -22.99
CA GLY A 345 -15.74 18.39 -23.50
C GLY A 345 -16.16 17.18 -24.35
N PHE A 346 -15.38 16.88 -25.38
CA PHE A 346 -15.56 15.69 -26.20
C PHE A 346 -14.21 15.11 -26.65
N VAL A 347 -14.20 13.83 -26.94
CA VAL A 347 -13.05 13.16 -27.57
C VAL A 347 -13.16 13.34 -29.08
N PRO A 348 -12.12 13.83 -29.78
CA PRO A 348 -12.16 14.01 -31.23
C PRO A 348 -12.57 12.71 -31.96
N GLY A 349 -13.56 12.82 -32.85
CA GLY A 349 -14.07 11.67 -33.61
C GLY A 349 -15.08 10.77 -32.88
N ILE A 350 -15.42 11.04 -31.60
CA ILE A 350 -16.35 10.22 -30.80
C ILE A 350 -17.52 11.11 -30.32
N ARG A 351 -18.76 10.61 -30.46
CA ARG A 351 -19.93 11.34 -29.97
C ARG A 351 -19.94 11.37 -28.44
N PRO A 352 -20.21 12.57 -27.83
CA PRO A 352 -20.34 12.69 -26.36
C PRO A 352 -21.47 11.82 -25.81
N GLY A 353 -21.25 11.25 -24.62
CA GLY A 353 -22.19 10.37 -23.93
C GLY A 353 -21.76 8.90 -23.97
N GLN A 354 -22.71 7.97 -24.22
CA GLN A 354 -22.49 6.52 -24.11
C GLN A 354 -21.29 6.02 -24.94
N ARG A 355 -21.14 6.48 -26.19
CA ARG A 355 -19.99 6.08 -27.04
C ARG A 355 -18.64 6.52 -26.47
N THR A 356 -18.60 7.68 -25.79
CA THR A 356 -17.38 8.13 -25.09
C THR A 356 -17.11 7.24 -23.87
N SER A 357 -18.13 6.82 -23.13
CA SER A 357 -18.01 5.86 -22.03
C SER A 357 -17.46 4.53 -22.52
N ASP A 358 -18.01 3.98 -23.61
CA ASP A 358 -17.57 2.70 -24.18
C ASP A 358 -16.10 2.75 -24.67
N TYR A 359 -15.70 3.87 -25.27
CA TYR A 359 -14.31 4.10 -25.67
C TYR A 359 -13.37 4.15 -24.47
N ILE A 360 -13.73 4.93 -23.43
CA ILE A 360 -12.93 5.02 -22.19
C ILE A 360 -12.84 3.66 -21.53
N TYR A 361 -13.94 2.91 -21.45
CA TYR A 361 -13.97 1.55 -20.91
C TYR A 361 -13.02 0.62 -21.68
N GLY A 362 -13.05 0.62 -23.01
CA GLY A 362 -12.14 -0.18 -23.84
C GLY A 362 -10.67 0.17 -23.64
N VAL A 363 -10.35 1.46 -23.47
CA VAL A 363 -8.97 1.91 -23.17
C VAL A 363 -8.56 1.48 -21.76
N LEU A 364 -9.41 1.68 -20.75
CA LEU A 364 -9.14 1.27 -19.36
C LEU A 364 -8.92 -0.23 -19.25
N THR A 365 -9.75 -1.07 -19.88
CA THR A 365 -9.63 -2.52 -19.87
C THR A 365 -8.27 -2.98 -20.40
N LYS A 366 -7.82 -2.43 -21.54
CA LYS A 366 -6.52 -2.75 -22.14
C LYS A 366 -5.35 -2.32 -21.26
N ILE A 367 -5.43 -1.13 -20.68
CA ILE A 367 -4.39 -0.60 -19.79
C ILE A 367 -4.33 -1.42 -18.51
N THR A 368 -5.48 -1.73 -17.90
CA THR A 368 -5.57 -2.53 -16.68
C THR A 368 -5.03 -3.94 -16.90
N PHE A 369 -5.32 -4.55 -18.04
CA PHE A 369 -4.77 -5.87 -18.37
C PHE A 369 -3.24 -5.86 -18.48
N ALA A 370 -2.67 -4.88 -19.18
CA ALA A 370 -1.22 -4.71 -19.27
C ALA A 370 -0.60 -4.41 -17.89
N GLY A 371 -1.26 -3.57 -17.08
CA GLY A 371 -0.85 -3.27 -15.71
C GLY A 371 -0.91 -4.50 -14.79
N ALA A 372 -1.94 -5.34 -14.91
CA ALA A 372 -2.09 -6.55 -14.11
C ALA A 372 -1.00 -7.60 -14.42
N ILE A 373 -0.68 -7.79 -15.71
CA ILE A 373 0.42 -8.68 -16.12
C ILE A 373 1.75 -8.15 -15.58
N TYR A 374 2.00 -6.86 -15.73
CA TYR A 374 3.19 -6.22 -15.18
C TYR A 374 3.34 -6.45 -13.67
N LEU A 375 2.27 -6.17 -12.90
CA LEU A 375 2.26 -6.37 -11.45
C LEU A 375 2.52 -7.83 -11.08
N ALA A 376 1.88 -8.78 -11.78
CA ALA A 376 2.10 -10.20 -11.56
C ALA A 376 3.57 -10.59 -11.80
N ILE A 377 4.17 -10.13 -12.90
CA ILE A 377 5.58 -10.41 -13.24
C ILE A 377 6.51 -9.84 -12.17
N VAL A 378 6.33 -8.57 -11.79
CA VAL A 378 7.18 -7.88 -10.79
C VAL A 378 7.07 -8.53 -9.40
N CYS A 379 5.88 -9.03 -9.04
CA CYS A 379 5.70 -9.69 -7.75
C CYS A 379 6.25 -11.12 -7.73
N VAL A 380 6.09 -11.89 -8.80
CA VAL A 380 6.44 -13.31 -8.85
C VAL A 380 7.92 -13.56 -9.15
N ILE A 381 8.54 -12.77 -10.04
CA ILE A 381 9.95 -13.00 -10.43
C ILE A 381 10.92 -12.99 -9.25
N PRO A 382 10.92 -11.96 -8.39
CA PRO A 382 11.81 -11.95 -7.22
C PRO A 382 11.54 -13.10 -6.26
N GLU A 383 10.27 -13.45 -6.06
CA GLU A 383 9.87 -14.55 -5.20
C GLU A 383 10.39 -15.89 -5.69
N PHE A 384 10.27 -16.16 -6.99
CA PHE A 384 10.79 -17.36 -7.62
C PHE A 384 12.33 -17.45 -7.52
N LEU A 385 13.03 -16.32 -7.67
CA LEU A 385 14.49 -16.26 -7.55
C LEU A 385 14.98 -16.52 -6.12
N ILE A 386 14.31 -15.92 -5.13
CA ILE A 386 14.60 -16.15 -3.71
C ILE A 386 14.51 -17.64 -3.38
N TYR A 387 13.44 -18.31 -3.86
CA TYR A 387 13.22 -19.73 -3.62
C TYR A 387 14.26 -20.64 -4.29
N LYS A 388 14.61 -20.38 -5.55
CA LYS A 388 15.59 -21.22 -6.28
C LYS A 388 17.04 -20.99 -5.84
N MET A 389 17.37 -19.75 -5.43
CA MET A 389 18.76 -19.39 -5.11
C MET A 389 19.07 -19.46 -3.61
N ASN A 390 18.09 -19.80 -2.77
CA ASN A 390 18.22 -19.88 -1.31
C ASN A 390 18.88 -18.62 -0.68
N VAL A 391 18.65 -17.47 -1.31
CA VAL A 391 19.20 -16.21 -0.84
C VAL A 391 18.25 -15.68 0.23
N PRO A 392 18.72 -15.29 1.41
CA PRO A 392 17.90 -14.71 2.48
C PRO A 392 17.49 -13.27 2.13
N PHE A 393 17.08 -13.06 0.89
CA PHE A 393 16.61 -11.79 0.43
C PHE A 393 15.11 -11.69 0.77
N TYR A 394 14.81 -11.09 1.91
CA TYR A 394 13.43 -10.83 2.38
C TYR A 394 12.71 -9.76 1.53
N PHE A 395 13.28 -9.35 0.41
CA PHE A 395 12.64 -8.40 -0.51
C PHE A 395 11.94 -9.13 -1.64
N GLY A 396 10.77 -9.70 -1.34
CA GLY A 396 9.85 -10.16 -2.38
C GLY A 396 9.42 -8.98 -3.30
N GLY A 397 8.99 -9.27 -4.52
CA GLY A 397 8.54 -8.26 -5.48
C GLY A 397 7.47 -7.33 -4.94
N THR A 398 6.58 -7.83 -4.08
CA THR A 398 5.56 -7.05 -3.38
C THR A 398 6.17 -5.95 -2.51
N SER A 399 7.20 -6.28 -1.73
CA SER A 399 7.86 -5.31 -0.84
C SER A 399 8.55 -4.20 -1.62
N LEU A 400 9.25 -4.55 -2.72
CA LEU A 400 9.86 -3.58 -3.62
C LEU A 400 8.83 -2.66 -4.28
N LEU A 401 7.75 -3.25 -4.77
CA LEU A 401 6.66 -2.51 -5.41
C LEU A 401 6.01 -1.53 -4.42
N ILE A 402 5.78 -1.94 -3.17
CA ILE A 402 5.25 -1.07 -2.12
C ILE A 402 6.23 0.07 -1.81
N VAL A 403 7.51 -0.24 -1.62
CA VAL A 403 8.51 0.78 -1.30
C VAL A 403 8.61 1.83 -2.41
N ILE A 404 8.69 1.40 -3.66
CA ILE A 404 8.82 2.31 -4.80
C ILE A 404 7.51 3.06 -5.05
N GLY A 405 6.36 2.36 -5.04
CA GLY A 405 5.05 2.96 -5.30
C GLY A 405 4.68 4.01 -4.27
N VAL A 406 4.82 3.69 -2.97
CA VAL A 406 4.56 4.63 -1.88
C VAL A 406 5.53 5.81 -1.92
N GLY A 407 6.81 5.55 -2.23
CA GLY A 407 7.81 6.61 -2.41
C GLY A 407 7.45 7.55 -3.55
N LEU A 408 7.04 7.03 -4.71
CA LEU A 408 6.61 7.82 -5.87
C LEU A 408 5.33 8.62 -5.59
N ASP A 409 4.32 7.99 -4.97
CA ASP A 409 3.06 8.68 -4.64
C ASP A 409 3.29 9.80 -3.62
N THR A 410 4.15 9.57 -2.61
CA THR A 410 4.51 10.60 -1.64
C THR A 410 5.29 11.74 -2.29
N ALA A 411 6.24 11.43 -3.17
CA ALA A 411 7.00 12.43 -3.92
C ALA A 411 6.08 13.27 -4.84
N GLN A 412 5.13 12.64 -5.53
CA GLN A 412 4.13 13.35 -6.35
C GLN A 412 3.22 14.27 -5.53
N GLN A 413 2.84 13.86 -4.31
CA GLN A 413 2.07 14.72 -3.41
C GLN A 413 2.88 15.93 -2.94
N ILE A 414 4.15 15.73 -2.58
CA ILE A 414 5.06 16.83 -2.23
C ILE A 414 5.19 17.81 -3.39
N GLU A 415 5.40 17.31 -4.61
CA GLU A 415 5.53 18.13 -5.81
C GLU A 415 4.25 18.92 -6.09
N SER A 416 3.08 18.29 -5.95
CA SER A 416 1.79 18.97 -6.16
C SER A 416 1.55 20.09 -5.16
N HIS A 417 1.92 19.92 -3.88
CA HIS A 417 1.85 20.97 -2.87
C HIS A 417 2.80 22.13 -3.16
N MET A 418 4.00 21.85 -3.66
CA MET A 418 4.94 22.89 -4.07
C MET A 418 4.45 23.71 -5.26
N LEU A 419 3.85 23.05 -6.26
CA LEU A 419 3.32 23.71 -7.44
C LEU A 419 2.14 24.64 -7.10
N MET A 420 1.19 24.19 -6.30
CA MET A 420 0.05 25.01 -5.89
C MET A 420 0.51 26.34 -5.26
N ARG A 421 1.51 26.32 -4.43
CA ARG A 421 1.98 27.52 -3.73
C ARG A 421 2.83 28.45 -4.60
N ASN A 422 3.55 27.94 -5.57
CA ASN A 422 4.21 28.80 -6.55
C ASN A 422 3.19 29.61 -7.35
N TYR A 423 2.02 29.06 -7.66
CA TYR A 423 0.93 29.78 -8.31
C TYR A 423 0.31 30.85 -7.43
N GLU A 424 0.10 30.60 -6.14
CA GLU A 424 -0.39 31.60 -5.16
C GLU A 424 0.61 32.77 -4.98
N GLY A 425 1.89 32.49 -5.00
CA GLY A 425 2.94 33.51 -4.95
C GLY A 425 2.97 34.43 -6.18
N PHE A 426 2.60 33.92 -7.35
CA PHE A 426 2.45 34.70 -8.57
C PHE A 426 1.17 35.56 -8.57
N LEU A 427 0.05 35.02 -8.08
CA LEU A 427 -1.22 35.75 -7.95
C LEU A 427 -1.16 36.83 -6.88
N GLY A 428 -0.49 36.57 -5.74
CA GLY A 428 -0.34 37.54 -4.66
C GLY A 428 0.58 38.73 -4.99
N LYS A 429 1.54 38.57 -5.90
CA LYS A 429 2.40 39.67 -6.39
C LYS A 429 1.76 40.51 -7.50
N GLY A 430 0.67 40.03 -8.12
CA GLY A 430 -0.02 40.72 -9.22
C GLY A 430 -1.20 41.60 -8.77
N MET A 431 -1.69 41.49 -7.54
CA MET A 431 -2.72 42.38 -7.00
C MET A 431 -2.07 43.47 -6.16
N ALA A 432 -1.45 44.44 -6.79
CA ALA A 432 -1.29 45.73 -6.16
C ALA A 432 -2.70 46.27 -5.81
N PRO A 433 -2.97 46.73 -4.57
CA PRO A 433 -4.28 47.28 -4.25
C PRO A 433 -4.56 48.44 -5.16
N LEU A 434 -5.66 48.37 -5.94
CA LEU A 434 -6.20 49.51 -6.67
C LEU A 434 -6.48 50.58 -5.62
N ARG A 435 -5.51 51.48 -5.48
CA ARG A 435 -5.66 52.71 -4.69
C ARG A 435 -6.85 53.48 -5.29
N GLY A 436 -7.97 53.49 -4.57
CA GLY A 436 -9.12 54.25 -4.91
C GLY A 436 -8.70 55.68 -5.20
N ARG A 437 -8.91 56.11 -6.42
CA ARG A 437 -8.82 57.52 -6.83
C ARG A 437 -10.13 58.18 -6.43
N ASN A 438 -10.15 58.65 -5.17
CA ASN A 438 -11.13 59.64 -4.78
C ASN A 438 -10.61 60.98 -5.30
N GLY A 439 -11.41 61.61 -6.15
CA GLY A 439 -11.31 62.89 -6.71
C GLY A 439 -12.56 63.17 -7.53
#